data_f6d7034da0c48b68702911e0d61c9658
#
_entry.id   f6d7034da0c48b68702911e0d61c9658
#
_cell.length_a   1.000
_cell.length_b   1.000
_cell.length_c   1.000
_cell.angle_alpha   90.00
_cell.angle_beta   90.00
_cell.angle_gamma   90.00
#
_symmetry.space_group_name_H-M   'P 1'
#
loop_
_entity.id
_entity.type
_entity.pdbx_description
1 polymer ?
#
loop_
_entity_poly.entity_id
_entity_poly.type
_entity_poly.pdbx_seq_one_letter_code
_entity_poly.pdbx_strand_id
1 'polypeptide(L)'
;LYPNKNICGAVVAWKLIWALYERLGIDSDEIWDFLELTAIATVGDVMDLQGENRIIVKEGLKKLSSTSFEGLKALIRVNNLEGAEITAYHVGFVIGPCINASGRLDTAARSLELLLADNMEDAMKLADDLYDLNQSRKAMTEQGKEQAIQSIEENNLGKDRVLVVYLPDCHESLAGIIAGRIREAYNKPVFVLTKGADGVKGSGRSIEAVSYTH
;
A
#
# COMPACT_ATOMS: atom_id res chain seq x y z
N LEU A 1 -7.56 24.93 -12.60
CA LEU A 1 -6.82 24.12 -11.63
C LEU A 1 -7.77 23.75 -10.49
N TYR A 2 -7.82 22.46 -10.12
CA TYR A 2 -8.65 21.98 -9.02
C TYR A 2 -8.19 22.61 -7.71
N PRO A 3 -9.10 23.13 -6.86
CA PRO A 3 -8.71 23.89 -5.68
C PRO A 3 -7.96 23.09 -4.64
N ASN A 4 -8.37 21.81 -4.41
CA ASN A 4 -7.72 20.94 -3.47
C ASN A 4 -6.54 20.22 -4.16
N LYS A 5 -5.31 20.55 -3.78
CA LYS A 5 -4.09 19.93 -4.33
C LYS A 5 -3.67 18.69 -3.56
N ASN A 6 -4.25 18.45 -2.39
CA ASN A 6 -3.89 17.35 -1.49
C ASN A 6 -4.83 16.16 -1.69
N ILE A 7 -4.97 15.69 -2.94
CA ILE A 7 -5.76 14.52 -3.32
C ILE A 7 -4.86 13.50 -4.03
N CYS A 8 -5.13 12.21 -3.84
CA CYS A 8 -4.38 11.14 -4.51
C CYS A 8 -4.77 11.00 -5.99
N GLY A 9 -3.94 10.29 -6.76
CA GLY A 9 -4.15 10.08 -8.19
C GLY A 9 -5.51 9.45 -8.54
N ALA A 10 -6.00 8.52 -7.73
CA ALA A 10 -7.31 7.90 -7.95
C ALA A 10 -8.46 8.91 -7.81
N VAL A 11 -8.37 9.85 -6.87
CA VAL A 11 -9.37 10.93 -6.73
C VAL A 11 -9.30 11.87 -7.93
N VAL A 12 -8.11 12.18 -8.45
CA VAL A 12 -7.98 12.98 -9.68
C VAL A 12 -8.67 12.28 -10.86
N ALA A 13 -8.42 10.98 -11.05
CA ALA A 13 -9.06 10.18 -12.11
C ALA A 13 -10.60 10.17 -11.94
N TRP A 14 -11.08 9.94 -10.73
CA TRP A 14 -12.51 9.95 -10.43
C TRP A 14 -13.16 11.29 -10.73
N LYS A 15 -12.54 12.41 -10.37
CA LYS A 15 -13.03 13.76 -10.70
C LYS A 15 -13.04 14.02 -12.21
N LEU A 16 -12.03 13.51 -12.93
CA LEU A 16 -11.99 13.64 -14.39
C LEU A 16 -13.15 12.87 -15.03
N ILE A 17 -13.41 11.64 -14.58
CA ILE A 17 -14.54 10.83 -15.08
C ILE A 17 -15.86 11.53 -14.77
N TRP A 18 -16.03 12.07 -13.57
CA TRP A 18 -17.23 12.84 -13.20
C TRP A 18 -17.47 14.01 -14.16
N ALA A 19 -16.44 14.84 -14.38
CA ALA A 19 -16.55 15.97 -15.30
C ALA A 19 -16.85 15.54 -16.76
N LEU A 20 -16.35 14.38 -17.18
CA LEU A 20 -16.67 13.80 -18.49
C LEU A 20 -18.13 13.36 -18.57
N TYR A 21 -18.66 12.70 -17.53
CA TYR A 21 -20.05 12.26 -17.48
C TYR A 21 -20.99 13.46 -17.57
N GLU A 22 -20.75 14.51 -16.77
CA GLU A 22 -21.52 15.76 -16.84
C GLU A 22 -21.49 16.38 -18.24
N ARG A 23 -20.30 16.42 -18.86
CA ARG A 23 -20.13 17.03 -20.20
C ARG A 23 -20.81 16.23 -21.31
N LEU A 24 -20.87 14.92 -21.18
CA LEU A 24 -21.45 14.00 -22.16
C LEU A 24 -22.94 13.74 -21.92
N GLY A 25 -23.52 14.28 -20.83
CA GLY A 25 -24.90 14.04 -20.45
C GLY A 25 -25.17 12.60 -20.03
N ILE A 26 -24.13 11.88 -19.53
CA ILE A 26 -24.27 10.54 -18.98
C ILE A 26 -24.78 10.67 -17.55
N ASP A 27 -25.63 9.73 -17.12
CA ASP A 27 -26.09 9.69 -15.74
C ASP A 27 -24.90 9.58 -14.79
N SER A 28 -24.81 10.51 -13.86
CA SER A 28 -23.69 10.60 -12.94
C SER A 28 -23.82 9.67 -11.73
N ASP A 29 -24.91 8.92 -11.59
CA ASP A 29 -25.10 8.02 -10.43
C ASP A 29 -24.05 6.89 -10.41
N GLU A 30 -23.64 6.38 -11.58
CA GLU A 30 -22.59 5.38 -11.69
C GLU A 30 -21.22 5.84 -11.16
N ILE A 31 -20.96 7.16 -11.15
CA ILE A 31 -19.67 7.67 -10.66
C ILE A 31 -19.45 7.37 -9.17
N TRP A 32 -20.55 7.25 -8.42
CA TRP A 32 -20.50 6.93 -7.01
C TRP A 32 -20.09 5.48 -6.73
N ASP A 33 -20.14 4.59 -7.72
CA ASP A 33 -19.69 3.22 -7.59
C ASP A 33 -18.17 3.13 -7.42
N PHE A 34 -17.43 4.11 -7.92
CA PHE A 34 -15.97 4.18 -7.76
C PHE A 34 -15.52 4.85 -6.45
N LEU A 35 -16.45 5.32 -5.61
CA LEU A 35 -16.09 6.05 -4.39
C LEU A 35 -15.28 5.17 -3.40
N GLU A 36 -15.60 3.89 -3.30
CA GLU A 36 -14.87 2.96 -2.45
C GLU A 36 -13.41 2.74 -2.93
N LEU A 37 -13.17 2.72 -4.24
CA LEU A 37 -11.81 2.65 -4.80
C LEU A 37 -11.01 3.91 -4.49
N THR A 38 -11.63 5.09 -4.57
CA THR A 38 -10.98 6.35 -4.19
C THR A 38 -10.68 6.42 -2.70
N ALA A 39 -11.56 5.86 -1.86
CA ALA A 39 -11.32 5.76 -0.41
C ALA A 39 -10.15 4.84 -0.10
N ILE A 40 -10.07 3.66 -0.73
CA ILE A 40 -8.94 2.73 -0.58
C ILE A 40 -7.62 3.41 -0.97
N ALA A 41 -7.59 4.09 -2.11
CA ALA A 41 -6.39 4.78 -2.57
C ALA A 41 -6.00 5.96 -1.65
N THR A 42 -6.97 6.76 -1.21
CA THR A 42 -6.73 7.89 -0.30
C THR A 42 -6.09 7.45 1.01
N VAL A 43 -6.58 6.33 1.59
CA VAL A 43 -5.99 5.74 2.80
C VAL A 43 -4.64 5.10 2.50
N GLY A 44 -4.52 4.37 1.39
CA GLY A 44 -3.30 3.67 0.98
C GLY A 44 -2.12 4.63 0.72
N ASP A 45 -2.39 5.79 0.15
CA ASP A 45 -1.42 6.87 -0.11
C ASP A 45 -1.14 7.76 1.13
N VAL A 46 -1.76 7.41 2.27
CA VAL A 46 -1.60 8.15 3.54
C VAL A 46 -1.91 9.64 3.38
N MET A 47 -2.95 9.96 2.60
CA MET A 47 -3.38 11.34 2.41
C MET A 47 -4.00 11.91 3.70
N ASP A 48 -3.82 13.21 3.93
CA ASP A 48 -4.45 13.90 5.05
C ASP A 48 -5.98 13.77 4.97
N LEU A 49 -6.60 13.17 6.00
CA LEU A 49 -8.05 12.96 6.08
C LEU A 49 -8.77 14.22 6.56
N GLN A 50 -8.60 15.32 5.82
CA GLN A 50 -9.24 16.60 6.05
C GLN A 50 -10.10 17.01 4.84
N GLY A 51 -11.07 17.89 5.06
CA GLY A 51 -11.90 18.43 3.98
C GLY A 51 -12.52 17.33 3.11
N GLU A 52 -12.27 17.38 1.82
CA GLU A 52 -12.80 16.44 0.83
C GLU A 52 -12.33 15.01 1.03
N ASN A 53 -11.04 14.79 1.34
CA ASN A 53 -10.50 13.46 1.59
C ASN A 53 -11.23 12.75 2.74
N ARG A 54 -11.60 13.50 3.80
CA ARG A 54 -12.38 12.95 4.91
C ARG A 54 -13.77 12.50 4.45
N ILE A 55 -14.42 13.26 3.58
CA ILE A 55 -15.76 12.92 3.05
C ILE A 55 -15.64 11.66 2.18
N ILE A 56 -14.70 11.65 1.25
CA ILE A 56 -14.45 10.52 0.35
C ILE A 56 -14.20 9.24 1.15
N VAL A 57 -13.30 9.29 2.12
CA VAL A 57 -12.97 8.11 2.93
C VAL A 57 -14.15 7.67 3.78
N LYS A 58 -14.85 8.60 4.44
CA LYS A 58 -15.99 8.27 5.28
C LYS A 58 -17.12 7.57 4.50
N GLU A 59 -17.50 8.13 3.37
CA GLU A 59 -18.60 7.58 2.57
C GLU A 59 -18.16 6.35 1.76
N GLY A 60 -16.91 6.34 1.26
CA GLY A 60 -16.36 5.19 0.56
C GLY A 60 -16.16 3.96 1.45
N LEU A 61 -15.77 4.12 2.72
CA LEU A 61 -15.67 3.00 3.66
C LEU A 61 -17.03 2.39 4.01
N LYS A 62 -18.09 3.20 4.12
CA LYS A 62 -19.45 2.69 4.28
C LYS A 62 -19.87 1.85 3.08
N LYS A 63 -19.59 2.35 1.87
CA LYS A 63 -19.90 1.64 0.63
C LYS A 63 -19.07 0.35 0.51
N LEU A 64 -17.81 0.38 0.89
CA LEU A 64 -16.91 -0.78 0.87
C LEU A 64 -17.43 -1.94 1.74
N SER A 65 -18.09 -1.65 2.87
CA SER A 65 -18.71 -2.68 3.72
C SER A 65 -19.85 -3.44 3.04
N SER A 66 -20.41 -2.89 1.95
CA SER A 66 -21.48 -3.50 1.13
C SER A 66 -21.15 -3.39 -0.36
N THR A 67 -19.88 -3.52 -0.70
CA THR A 67 -19.37 -3.34 -2.07
C THR A 67 -20.07 -4.23 -3.09
N SER A 68 -20.27 -3.73 -4.30
CA SER A 68 -20.73 -4.52 -5.46
C SER A 68 -19.59 -5.19 -6.21
N PHE A 69 -18.35 -4.72 -6.06
CA PHE A 69 -17.18 -5.29 -6.74
C PHE A 69 -16.84 -6.68 -6.21
N GLU A 70 -16.90 -7.69 -7.07
CA GLU A 70 -16.63 -9.09 -6.69
C GLU A 70 -15.21 -9.25 -6.14
N GLY A 71 -14.23 -8.58 -6.73
CA GLY A 71 -12.85 -8.60 -6.26
C GLY A 71 -12.68 -8.03 -4.84
N LEU A 72 -13.38 -6.96 -4.49
CA LEU A 72 -13.33 -6.40 -3.14
C LEU A 72 -14.07 -7.29 -2.14
N LYS A 73 -15.21 -7.90 -2.52
CA LYS A 73 -15.89 -8.89 -1.70
C LYS A 73 -14.99 -10.08 -1.38
N ALA A 74 -14.32 -10.62 -2.41
CA ALA A 74 -13.38 -11.72 -2.25
C ALA A 74 -12.22 -11.34 -1.31
N LEU A 75 -11.64 -10.15 -1.49
CA LEU A 75 -10.54 -9.68 -0.66
C LEU A 75 -10.95 -9.47 0.82
N ILE A 76 -12.17 -8.98 1.06
CA ILE A 76 -12.76 -8.87 2.40
C ILE A 76 -12.92 -10.28 3.00
N ARG A 77 -13.40 -11.24 2.23
CA ARG A 77 -13.63 -12.63 2.66
C ARG A 77 -12.35 -13.36 3.05
N VAL A 78 -11.31 -13.36 2.20
CA VAL A 78 -10.04 -14.04 2.48
C VAL A 78 -9.30 -13.46 3.69
N ASN A 79 -9.58 -12.19 4.01
CA ASN A 79 -9.06 -11.53 5.21
C ASN A 79 -9.96 -11.66 6.45
N ASN A 80 -11.04 -12.47 6.39
CA ASN A 80 -11.99 -12.68 7.50
C ASN A 80 -12.66 -11.39 8.00
N LEU A 81 -12.99 -10.48 7.09
CA LEU A 81 -13.64 -9.20 7.41
C LEU A 81 -15.13 -9.17 7.01
N GLU A 82 -15.71 -10.30 6.62
CA GLU A 82 -17.14 -10.38 6.26
C GLU A 82 -18.02 -9.99 7.45
N GLY A 83 -18.97 -9.09 7.19
CA GLY A 83 -19.89 -8.58 8.22
C GLY A 83 -19.27 -7.61 9.22
N ALA A 84 -17.98 -7.33 9.12
CA ALA A 84 -17.32 -6.30 9.93
C ALA A 84 -17.52 -4.90 9.34
N GLU A 85 -17.54 -3.88 10.18
CA GLU A 85 -17.43 -2.49 9.72
C GLU A 85 -16.00 -2.25 9.22
N ILE A 86 -15.86 -1.97 7.91
CA ILE A 86 -14.56 -1.69 7.32
C ILE A 86 -14.11 -0.28 7.69
N THR A 87 -12.97 -0.18 8.33
CA THR A 87 -12.37 1.07 8.79
C THR A 87 -11.11 1.43 7.99
N ALA A 88 -10.60 2.65 8.15
CA ALA A 88 -9.33 3.07 7.57
C ALA A 88 -8.17 2.16 8.02
N TYR A 89 -8.21 1.58 9.23
CA TYR A 89 -7.26 0.58 9.68
C TYR A 89 -7.27 -0.68 8.80
N HIS A 90 -8.46 -1.22 8.52
CA HIS A 90 -8.58 -2.40 7.66
C HIS A 90 -8.05 -2.12 6.25
N VAL A 91 -8.32 -0.94 5.71
CA VAL A 91 -7.78 -0.54 4.40
C VAL A 91 -6.25 -0.38 4.45
N GLY A 92 -5.72 0.35 5.43
CA GLY A 92 -4.28 0.66 5.50
C GLY A 92 -3.40 -0.54 5.86
N PHE A 93 -3.91 -1.48 6.68
CA PHE A 93 -3.08 -2.56 7.26
C PHE A 93 -3.48 -3.97 6.83
N VAL A 94 -4.64 -4.15 6.18
CA VAL A 94 -5.12 -5.47 5.74
C VAL A 94 -5.35 -5.49 4.23
N ILE A 95 -6.32 -4.73 3.73
CA ILE A 95 -6.74 -4.75 2.32
C ILE A 95 -5.67 -4.15 1.40
N GLY A 96 -5.23 -2.93 1.68
CA GLY A 96 -4.22 -2.24 0.88
C GLY A 96 -2.89 -2.99 0.77
N PRO A 97 -2.35 -3.56 1.85
CA PRO A 97 -1.17 -4.43 1.78
C PRO A 97 -1.32 -5.66 0.89
N CYS A 98 -2.52 -6.27 0.79
CA CYS A 98 -2.77 -7.36 -0.16
C CYS A 98 -2.72 -6.86 -1.61
N ILE A 99 -3.41 -5.76 -1.91
CA ILE A 99 -3.38 -5.13 -3.23
C ILE A 99 -1.94 -4.77 -3.63
N ASN A 100 -1.17 -4.17 -2.71
CA ASN A 100 0.20 -3.74 -2.97
C ASN A 100 1.22 -4.89 -3.04
N ALA A 101 0.89 -6.09 -2.55
CA ALA A 101 1.83 -7.22 -2.50
C ALA A 101 2.22 -7.69 -3.90
N SER A 102 1.30 -7.72 -4.85
CA SER A 102 1.59 -8.13 -6.23
C SER A 102 2.61 -7.21 -6.91
N GLY A 103 2.44 -5.90 -6.81
CA GLY A 103 3.37 -4.93 -7.38
C GLY A 103 4.77 -4.92 -6.74
N ARG A 104 4.94 -5.59 -5.58
CA ARG A 104 6.22 -5.75 -4.91
C ARG A 104 6.94 -7.04 -5.24
N LEU A 105 6.22 -8.16 -5.29
CA LEU A 105 6.80 -9.50 -5.41
C LEU A 105 6.51 -10.15 -6.77
N ASP A 106 5.59 -9.59 -7.56
CA ASP A 106 5.19 -10.11 -8.86
C ASP A 106 4.87 -8.92 -9.80
N THR A 107 3.66 -8.87 -10.34
CA THR A 107 3.19 -7.79 -11.22
C THR A 107 1.91 -7.15 -10.68
N ALA A 108 1.81 -5.82 -10.79
CA ALA A 108 0.62 -5.08 -10.41
C ALA A 108 -0.64 -5.48 -11.22
N ALA A 109 -0.47 -6.20 -12.34
CA ALA A 109 -1.59 -6.68 -13.16
C ALA A 109 -2.55 -7.55 -12.36
N ARG A 110 -2.08 -8.42 -11.46
CA ARG A 110 -2.94 -9.30 -10.65
C ARG A 110 -3.93 -8.53 -9.78
N SER A 111 -3.50 -7.43 -9.18
CA SER A 111 -4.40 -6.58 -8.39
C SER A 111 -5.43 -5.88 -9.26
N LEU A 112 -5.05 -5.49 -10.48
CA LEU A 112 -5.99 -4.93 -11.44
C LEU A 112 -7.00 -5.98 -11.91
N GLU A 113 -6.55 -7.20 -12.23
CA GLU A 113 -7.42 -8.33 -12.59
C GLU A 113 -8.42 -8.64 -11.48
N LEU A 114 -8.00 -8.63 -10.22
CA LEU A 114 -8.91 -8.78 -9.08
C LEU A 114 -9.98 -7.68 -9.05
N LEU A 115 -9.61 -6.42 -9.21
CA LEU A 115 -10.55 -5.30 -9.17
C LEU A 115 -11.51 -5.28 -10.36
N LEU A 116 -11.12 -5.91 -11.48
CA LEU A 116 -11.93 -6.06 -12.70
C LEU A 116 -12.70 -7.38 -12.77
N ALA A 117 -12.55 -8.27 -11.78
CA ALA A 117 -13.25 -9.55 -11.77
C ALA A 117 -14.78 -9.34 -11.75
N ASP A 118 -15.48 -10.01 -12.64
CA ASP A 118 -16.93 -9.91 -12.83
C ASP A 118 -17.71 -11.08 -12.21
N ASN A 119 -17.00 -12.06 -11.67
CA ASN A 119 -17.59 -13.20 -10.97
C ASN A 119 -16.80 -13.58 -9.71
N MET A 120 -17.51 -14.16 -8.75
CA MET A 120 -16.92 -14.51 -7.43
C MET A 120 -15.90 -15.64 -7.51
N GLU A 121 -16.03 -16.60 -8.43
CA GLU A 121 -15.11 -17.73 -8.51
C GLU A 121 -13.70 -17.29 -8.88
N ASP A 122 -13.56 -16.46 -9.91
CA ASP A 122 -12.27 -15.94 -10.34
C ASP A 122 -11.74 -14.90 -9.34
N ALA A 123 -12.63 -14.06 -8.79
CA ALA A 123 -12.28 -13.11 -7.75
C ALA A 123 -11.68 -13.80 -6.51
N MET A 124 -12.23 -14.92 -6.07
CA MET A 124 -11.71 -15.69 -4.93
C MET A 124 -10.31 -16.24 -5.21
N LYS A 125 -10.06 -16.82 -6.39
CA LYS A 125 -8.73 -17.33 -6.76
C LYS A 125 -7.68 -16.20 -6.72
N LEU A 126 -8.00 -15.05 -7.32
CA LEU A 126 -7.10 -13.89 -7.33
C LEU A 126 -6.89 -13.30 -5.93
N ALA A 127 -7.93 -13.28 -5.11
CA ALA A 127 -7.85 -12.78 -3.73
C ALA A 127 -6.99 -13.69 -2.85
N ASP A 128 -7.12 -15.01 -2.98
CA ASP A 128 -6.28 -16.00 -2.28
C ASP A 128 -4.81 -15.83 -2.70
N ASP A 129 -4.52 -15.71 -4.00
CA ASP A 129 -3.17 -15.46 -4.50
C ASP A 129 -2.56 -14.17 -3.90
N LEU A 130 -3.32 -13.07 -3.86
CA LEU A 130 -2.85 -11.80 -3.29
C LEU A 130 -2.67 -11.88 -1.77
N TYR A 131 -3.51 -12.63 -1.08
CA TYR A 131 -3.36 -12.90 0.34
C TYR A 131 -2.06 -13.65 0.62
N ASP A 132 -1.77 -14.72 -0.13
CA ASP A 132 -0.56 -15.52 0.01
C ASP A 132 0.70 -14.73 -0.33
N LEU A 133 0.67 -13.91 -1.38
CA LEU A 133 1.74 -12.96 -1.69
C LEU A 133 1.98 -11.97 -0.54
N ASN A 134 0.92 -11.48 0.10
CA ASN A 134 1.06 -10.59 1.24
C ASN A 134 1.64 -11.30 2.47
N GLN A 135 1.27 -12.56 2.72
CA GLN A 135 1.87 -13.36 3.81
C GLN A 135 3.35 -13.60 3.53
N SER A 136 3.71 -13.97 2.31
CA SER A 136 5.10 -14.13 1.88
C SER A 136 5.90 -12.84 2.06
N ARG A 137 5.35 -11.70 1.64
CA ARG A 137 5.95 -10.38 1.86
C ARG A 137 6.18 -10.08 3.34
N LYS A 138 5.21 -10.40 4.22
CA LYS A 138 5.34 -10.20 5.67
C LYS A 138 6.48 -11.05 6.24
N ALA A 139 6.52 -12.34 5.87
CA ALA A 139 7.56 -13.27 6.33
C ALA A 139 8.96 -12.82 5.88
N MET A 140 9.12 -12.48 4.59
CA MET A 140 10.39 -11.97 4.05
C MET A 140 10.82 -10.65 4.70
N THR A 141 9.86 -9.77 5.02
CA THR A 141 10.15 -8.50 5.70
C THR A 141 10.65 -8.74 7.13
N GLU A 142 10.02 -9.65 7.87
CA GLU A 142 10.45 -9.97 9.25
C GLU A 142 11.82 -10.65 9.24
N GLN A 143 12.06 -11.61 8.36
CA GLN A 143 13.37 -12.24 8.19
C GLN A 143 14.45 -11.20 7.84
N GLY A 144 14.19 -10.31 6.91
CA GLY A 144 15.14 -9.26 6.55
C GLY A 144 15.40 -8.26 7.68
N LYS A 145 14.39 -7.97 8.50
CA LYS A 145 14.56 -7.17 9.71
C LYS A 145 15.46 -7.87 10.74
N GLU A 146 15.25 -9.16 10.99
CA GLU A 146 16.08 -9.96 11.92
C GLU A 146 17.53 -10.00 11.44
N GLN A 147 17.76 -10.27 10.16
CA GLN A 147 19.10 -10.24 9.55
C GLN A 147 19.77 -8.86 9.67
N ALA A 148 19.00 -7.78 9.48
CA ALA A 148 19.52 -6.42 9.64
C ALA A 148 19.95 -6.14 11.09
N ILE A 149 19.12 -6.53 12.06
CA ILE A 149 19.45 -6.39 13.50
C ILE A 149 20.71 -7.17 13.83
N GLN A 150 20.79 -8.43 13.42
CA GLN A 150 21.96 -9.27 13.62
C GLN A 150 23.23 -8.61 13.05
N SER A 151 23.15 -8.12 11.80
CA SER A 151 24.29 -7.43 11.16
C SER A 151 24.72 -6.17 11.92
N ILE A 152 23.77 -5.41 12.45
CA ILE A 152 24.05 -4.20 13.25
C ILE A 152 24.78 -4.57 14.55
N GLU A 153 24.34 -5.63 15.22
CA GLU A 153 24.93 -6.07 16.48
C GLU A 153 26.34 -6.67 16.29
N GLU A 154 26.49 -7.60 15.34
CA GLU A 154 27.76 -8.26 15.06
C GLU A 154 28.85 -7.30 14.62
N ASN A 155 28.52 -6.27 13.86
CA ASN A 155 29.46 -5.27 13.36
C ASN A 155 29.55 -4.00 14.24
N ASN A 156 28.87 -3.98 15.40
CA ASN A 156 28.82 -2.81 16.30
C ASN A 156 28.35 -1.51 15.64
N LEU A 157 27.53 -1.59 14.58
CA LEU A 157 27.04 -0.43 13.84
C LEU A 157 26.07 0.43 14.66
N GLY A 158 25.54 -0.10 15.75
CA GLY A 158 24.66 0.63 16.66
C GLY A 158 25.28 1.91 17.26
N LYS A 159 26.59 2.10 17.16
CA LYS A 159 27.33 3.34 17.58
C LYS A 159 27.33 4.42 16.50
N ASP A 160 27.08 4.05 15.24
CA ASP A 160 27.15 4.96 14.11
C ASP A 160 25.95 5.94 14.12
N ARG A 161 26.14 7.12 13.58
CA ARG A 161 25.08 8.13 13.44
C ARG A 161 24.07 7.76 12.38
N VAL A 162 24.48 6.98 11.38
CA VAL A 162 23.68 6.49 10.27
C VAL A 162 23.94 5.00 10.14
N LEU A 163 22.90 4.20 10.11
CA LEU A 163 23.01 2.77 9.94
C LEU A 163 23.02 2.43 8.45
N VAL A 164 24.04 1.72 8.00
CA VAL A 164 24.13 1.18 6.63
C VAL A 164 24.25 -0.33 6.72
N VAL A 165 23.21 -1.03 6.26
CA VAL A 165 23.11 -2.50 6.34
C VAL A 165 23.04 -3.07 4.94
N TYR A 166 23.85 -4.08 4.65
CA TYR A 166 23.84 -4.80 3.39
C TYR A 166 23.22 -6.18 3.54
N LEU A 167 22.11 -6.42 2.84
CA LEU A 167 21.36 -7.67 2.83
C LEU A 167 21.31 -8.19 1.39
N PRO A 168 22.30 -8.94 0.92
CA PRO A 168 22.43 -9.33 -0.49
C PRO A 168 21.25 -10.14 -1.02
N ASP A 169 20.64 -10.95 -0.17
CA ASP A 169 19.54 -11.85 -0.52
C ASP A 169 18.15 -11.23 -0.30
N CYS A 170 18.09 -9.99 0.17
CA CYS A 170 16.84 -9.28 0.36
C CYS A 170 16.28 -8.81 -0.99
N HIS A 171 15.00 -9.07 -1.23
CA HIS A 171 14.31 -8.55 -2.41
C HIS A 171 14.29 -7.00 -2.39
N GLU A 172 14.68 -6.38 -3.51
CA GLU A 172 14.88 -4.91 -3.58
C GLU A 172 13.64 -4.09 -3.17
N SER A 173 12.44 -4.58 -3.47
CA SER A 173 11.18 -3.91 -3.12
C SER A 173 10.89 -3.88 -1.61
N LEU A 174 11.58 -4.71 -0.81
CA LEU A 174 11.40 -4.79 0.64
C LEU A 174 12.41 -3.94 1.41
N ALA A 175 13.52 -3.54 0.78
CA ALA A 175 14.57 -2.76 1.42
C ALA A 175 14.03 -1.51 2.13
N GLY A 176 13.05 -0.81 1.51
CA GLY A 176 12.45 0.39 2.08
C GLY A 176 11.55 0.12 3.30
N ILE A 177 10.90 -1.05 3.35
CA ILE A 177 10.08 -1.46 4.50
C ILE A 177 10.99 -1.85 5.66
N ILE A 178 12.03 -2.63 5.38
CA ILE A 178 13.02 -3.05 6.39
C ILE A 178 13.73 -1.82 6.95
N ALA A 179 14.20 -0.89 6.10
CA ALA A 179 14.81 0.35 6.55
C ALA A 179 13.89 1.15 7.48
N GLY A 180 12.57 1.20 7.20
CA GLY A 180 11.58 1.81 8.08
C GLY A 180 11.52 1.14 9.45
N ARG A 181 11.48 -0.18 9.50
CA ARG A 181 11.44 -0.96 10.75
C ARG A 181 12.72 -0.79 11.59
N ILE A 182 13.89 -0.79 10.94
CA ILE A 182 15.16 -0.56 11.64
C ILE A 182 15.25 0.88 12.14
N ARG A 183 14.81 1.87 11.34
CA ARG A 183 14.71 3.27 11.79
C ARG A 183 13.85 3.41 13.05
N GLU A 184 12.70 2.75 13.10
CA GLU A 184 11.81 2.75 14.27
C GLU A 184 12.49 2.12 15.50
N ALA A 185 13.21 1.01 15.32
CA ALA A 185 13.87 0.29 16.40
C ALA A 185 15.07 1.05 16.99
N TYR A 186 15.86 1.71 16.14
CA TYR A 186 17.12 2.38 16.56
C TYR A 186 17.03 3.89 16.65
N ASN A 187 15.93 4.50 16.19
CA ASN A 187 15.71 5.94 16.08
C ASN A 187 16.88 6.67 15.37
N LYS A 188 17.36 6.10 14.28
CA LYS A 188 18.47 6.63 13.47
C LYS A 188 18.12 6.62 11.98
N PRO A 189 18.79 7.46 11.16
CA PRO A 189 18.75 7.30 9.72
C PRO A 189 19.31 5.93 9.32
N VAL A 190 18.63 5.25 8.38
CA VAL A 190 18.98 3.88 7.97
C VAL A 190 18.99 3.78 6.46
N PHE A 191 20.01 3.12 5.92
CA PHE A 191 20.07 2.64 4.55
C PHE A 191 20.13 1.12 4.58
N VAL A 192 19.18 0.48 3.90
CA VAL A 192 19.24 -0.97 3.62
C VAL A 192 19.59 -1.13 2.15
N LEU A 193 20.70 -1.81 1.92
CA LEU A 193 21.26 -2.08 0.60
C LEU A 193 21.06 -3.55 0.28
N THR A 194 20.84 -3.86 -0.99
CA THR A 194 20.70 -5.23 -1.50
C THR A 194 21.41 -5.38 -2.84
N LYS A 195 21.61 -6.61 -3.28
CA LYS A 195 22.19 -6.91 -4.58
C LYS A 195 21.15 -6.60 -5.68
N GLY A 196 21.49 -5.71 -6.60
CA GLY A 196 20.72 -5.46 -7.82
C GLY A 196 21.35 -6.15 -9.03
N ALA A 197 20.68 -6.05 -10.19
CA ALA A 197 21.17 -6.63 -11.45
C ALA A 197 22.53 -6.02 -11.89
N ASP A 198 22.66 -4.69 -11.77
CA ASP A 198 23.82 -3.93 -12.25
C ASP A 198 24.66 -3.33 -11.08
N GLY A 199 24.60 -3.93 -9.89
CA GLY A 199 25.31 -3.44 -8.72
C GLY A 199 24.48 -3.46 -7.45
N VAL A 200 24.76 -2.54 -6.53
CA VAL A 200 24.05 -2.43 -5.25
C VAL A 200 22.89 -1.45 -5.39
N LYS A 201 21.72 -1.88 -4.97
CA LYS A 201 20.52 -1.02 -4.83
C LYS A 201 20.15 -0.90 -3.35
N GLY A 202 19.35 0.08 -3.01
CA GLY A 202 18.87 0.19 -1.64
C GLY A 202 17.83 1.27 -1.43
N SER A 203 17.40 1.37 -0.19
CA SER A 203 16.42 2.37 0.24
C SER A 203 16.84 2.97 1.58
N GLY A 204 16.70 4.29 1.70
CA GLY A 204 16.96 5.02 2.93
C GLY A 204 15.68 5.47 3.63
N ARG A 205 15.75 5.55 4.96
CA ARG A 205 14.73 6.18 5.80
C ARG A 205 15.41 7.06 6.84
N SER A 206 14.97 8.32 6.91
CA SER A 206 15.48 9.29 7.86
C SER A 206 14.56 9.47 9.05
N ILE A 207 15.08 10.09 10.11
CA ILE A 207 14.32 10.64 11.23
C ILE A 207 14.05 12.12 11.00
N GLU A 208 13.07 12.71 11.69
CA GLU A 208 12.67 14.11 11.50
C GLU A 208 13.82 15.10 11.69
N ALA A 209 14.73 14.79 12.63
CA ALA A 209 15.88 15.64 12.93
C ALA A 209 16.95 15.68 11.81
N VAL A 210 16.86 14.81 10.81
CA VAL A 210 17.88 14.66 9.75
C VAL A 210 17.23 14.60 8.39
N SER A 211 17.50 15.57 7.51
CA SER A 211 17.16 15.53 6.10
C SER A 211 18.31 14.91 5.31
N TYR A 212 18.06 13.85 4.57
CA TYR A 212 19.04 13.23 3.67
C TYR A 212 18.96 13.78 2.23
N THR A 213 18.06 14.73 1.97
CA THR A 213 17.92 15.39 0.66
C THR A 213 18.81 16.63 0.52
N HIS A 214 19.55 16.95 1.56
CA HIS A 214 20.51 18.06 1.64
C HIS A 214 21.90 17.51 2.03
#